data_dc839e37748c23e9a9f5da6fef7c3cc8
#
_entry.id   dc839e37748c23e9a9f5da6fef7c3cc8
#
_cell.length_a   1.000
_cell.length_b   1.000
_cell.length_c   1.000
_cell.angle_alpha   90.00
_cell.angle_beta   90.00
_cell.angle_gamma   90.00
#
_symmetry.space_group_name_H-M   'P 1'
#
loop_
_entity.id
_entity.type
_entity.pdbx_description
1 polymer ?
#
loop_
_entity_poly.entity_id
_entity_poly.type
_entity_poly.pdbx_seq_one_letter_code
_entity_poly.pdbx_strand_id
1 'polypeptide(L)'
;MKRIAAAVTMMLCTTIIFAAGLSQKYKEWARSPQAYFMTKAELTQWSKVQDDAEAEQFVNDFVAKRGGDAFVKEVAQNAAQADKYLTIGKTPGSLTARGKMMILLGPAAPTAVTKKKKAGDVQMGPGMPQGGMDGPTMGDMQSAANGPGSSEYYTMEYTYTYPATALPAEYGKPLTVKIEIDPGKDHDRFSSLGADREMDKLYEMVAQAKLVAVKPATP
;
A
#
# COMPACT_ATOMS: atom_id res chain seq x y z
N MET A 1 17.82 43.92 -65.62
CA MET A 1 17.90 43.85 -64.18
C MET A 1 16.75 42.98 -63.69
N LYS A 2 17.01 41.71 -63.49
CA LYS A 2 15.98 40.72 -63.02
C LYS A 2 16.20 40.48 -61.51
N ARG A 3 15.21 40.86 -60.72
CA ARG A 3 15.17 40.65 -59.26
C ARG A 3 14.65 39.22 -59.00
N ILE A 4 15.47 38.33 -58.50
CA ILE A 4 15.10 37.01 -58.09
C ILE A 4 14.66 37.12 -56.61
N ALA A 5 13.35 36.95 -56.35
CA ALA A 5 12.79 36.86 -55.01
C ALA A 5 12.99 35.40 -54.54
N ALA A 6 13.84 35.19 -53.56
CA ALA A 6 13.98 33.87 -52.87
C ALA A 6 12.90 33.79 -51.80
N ALA A 7 11.91 32.94 -52.04
CA ALA A 7 10.91 32.55 -51.04
C ALA A 7 11.54 31.50 -50.10
N VAL A 8 11.85 31.89 -48.88
CA VAL A 8 12.24 30.98 -47.82
C VAL A 8 10.96 30.38 -47.24
N THR A 9 10.62 29.16 -47.65
CA THR A 9 9.54 28.38 -47.07
C THR A 9 10.01 27.80 -45.75
N MET A 10 9.67 28.46 -44.64
CA MET A 10 9.91 27.98 -43.29
C MET A 10 8.91 26.88 -42.98
N MET A 11 9.37 25.62 -43.13
CA MET A 11 8.61 24.43 -42.83
C MET A 11 8.53 24.28 -41.30
N LEU A 12 7.42 24.78 -40.74
CA LEU A 12 7.07 24.52 -39.32
C LEU A 12 6.80 23.01 -39.17
N CYS A 13 7.80 22.26 -38.72
CA CYS A 13 7.58 20.94 -38.17
C CYS A 13 6.83 21.08 -36.84
N THR A 14 5.50 21.10 -36.90
CA THR A 14 4.65 20.87 -35.75
C THR A 14 4.86 19.40 -35.35
N THR A 15 5.77 19.15 -34.41
CA THR A 15 5.81 17.90 -33.67
C THR A 15 4.49 17.77 -32.92
N ILE A 16 3.60 16.95 -33.44
CA ILE A 16 2.40 16.51 -32.71
C ILE A 16 2.94 15.67 -31.57
N ILE A 17 3.10 16.28 -30.40
CA ILE A 17 3.32 15.57 -29.15
C ILE A 17 2.00 14.87 -28.86
N PHE A 18 1.90 13.60 -29.29
CA PHE A 18 0.89 12.72 -28.72
C PHE A 18 1.16 12.72 -27.23
N ALA A 19 0.19 13.15 -26.44
CA ALA A 19 0.17 12.92 -25.01
C ALA A 19 0.10 11.40 -24.81
N ALA A 20 1.24 10.73 -24.93
CA ALA A 20 1.40 9.35 -24.60
C ALA A 20 1.29 9.30 -23.08
N GLY A 21 0.16 8.79 -22.57
CA GLY A 21 0.00 8.58 -21.14
C GLY A 21 1.18 7.76 -20.60
N LEU A 22 1.41 7.81 -19.30
CA LEU A 22 2.50 7.10 -18.62
C LEU A 22 2.63 5.65 -19.09
N SER A 23 3.85 5.25 -19.40
CA SER A 23 4.19 3.86 -19.71
C SER A 23 3.92 2.93 -18.53
N GLN A 24 3.85 1.64 -18.80
CA GLN A 24 3.64 0.61 -17.76
C GLN A 24 4.72 0.68 -16.68
N LYS A 25 5.99 0.95 -17.05
CA LYS A 25 7.13 1.13 -16.13
C LYS A 25 6.79 2.11 -14.99
N TYR A 26 6.27 3.29 -15.31
CA TYR A 26 6.00 4.33 -14.31
C TYR A 26 4.69 4.10 -13.55
N LYS A 27 3.69 3.46 -14.19
CA LYS A 27 2.48 2.99 -13.49
C LYS A 27 2.80 1.93 -12.44
N GLU A 28 3.73 1.03 -12.74
CA GLU A 28 4.21 0.01 -11.82
C GLU A 28 5.07 0.63 -10.71
N TRP A 29 5.95 1.58 -11.07
CA TRP A 29 6.74 2.30 -10.07
C TRP A 29 5.87 2.99 -9.02
N ALA A 30 4.79 3.64 -9.42
CA ALA A 30 3.84 4.28 -8.49
C ALA A 30 3.16 3.32 -7.51
N ARG A 31 3.19 2.02 -7.80
CA ARG A 31 2.67 0.95 -6.93
C ARG A 31 3.78 0.18 -6.22
N SER A 32 5.03 0.53 -6.49
CA SER A 32 6.19 -0.16 -5.92
C SER A 32 6.41 0.22 -4.46
N PRO A 33 7.17 -0.58 -3.72
CA PRO A 33 7.57 -0.28 -2.34
C PRO A 33 8.29 1.06 -2.16
N GLN A 34 8.98 1.57 -3.19
CA GLN A 34 9.60 2.90 -3.15
C GLN A 34 8.57 4.01 -3.02
N ALA A 35 7.44 3.87 -3.72
CA ALA A 35 6.36 4.85 -3.71
C ALA A 35 5.65 4.98 -2.34
N TYR A 36 5.83 4.02 -1.44
CA TYR A 36 5.30 4.12 -0.07
C TYR A 36 5.90 5.30 0.72
N PHE A 37 7.08 5.75 0.33
CA PHE A 37 7.76 6.91 0.93
C PHE A 37 7.36 8.25 0.31
N MET A 38 6.38 8.29 -0.60
CA MET A 38 5.87 9.56 -1.12
C MET A 38 5.11 10.30 -0.04
N THR A 39 5.48 11.57 0.16
CA THR A 39 4.71 12.51 0.96
C THR A 39 3.43 12.91 0.24
N LYS A 40 2.46 13.48 0.95
CA LYS A 40 1.21 14.00 0.34
C LYS A 40 1.48 15.03 -0.75
N ALA A 41 2.50 15.86 -0.56
CA ALA A 41 2.91 16.85 -1.57
C ALA A 41 3.43 16.16 -2.83
N GLU A 42 4.28 15.13 -2.67
CA GLU A 42 4.80 14.35 -3.80
C GLU A 42 3.71 13.53 -4.50
N LEU A 43 2.76 12.94 -3.76
CA LEU A 43 1.59 12.29 -4.35
C LEU A 43 0.77 13.27 -5.21
N THR A 44 0.61 14.52 -4.73
CA THR A 44 -0.09 15.57 -5.49
C THR A 44 0.71 15.98 -6.73
N GLN A 45 2.05 16.00 -6.67
CA GLN A 45 2.90 16.25 -7.83
C GLN A 45 2.81 15.11 -8.83
N TRP A 46 2.94 13.86 -8.35
CA TRP A 46 2.82 12.66 -9.18
C TRP A 46 1.48 12.60 -9.93
N SER A 47 0.38 12.99 -9.29
CA SER A 47 -0.94 12.99 -9.93
C SER A 47 -1.06 13.95 -11.13
N LYS A 48 -0.12 14.86 -11.31
CA LYS A 48 -0.06 15.84 -12.42
C LYS A 48 0.90 15.44 -13.52
N VAL A 49 1.70 14.39 -13.32
CA VAL A 49 2.65 13.87 -14.32
C VAL A 49 1.88 13.29 -15.50
N GLN A 50 2.22 13.74 -16.70
CA GLN A 50 1.49 13.41 -17.92
C GLN A 50 2.23 12.49 -18.87
N ASP A 51 3.56 12.51 -18.82
CA ASP A 51 4.41 11.73 -19.73
C ASP A 51 5.60 11.07 -19.01
N ASP A 52 6.31 10.23 -19.73
CA ASP A 52 7.44 9.47 -19.21
C ASP A 52 8.66 10.34 -18.87
N ALA A 53 8.86 11.48 -19.54
CA ALA A 53 9.98 12.36 -19.26
C ALA A 53 9.79 13.07 -17.91
N GLU A 54 8.58 13.58 -17.66
CA GLU A 54 8.21 14.15 -16.36
C GLU A 54 8.28 13.10 -15.25
N ALA A 55 7.82 11.88 -15.55
CA ALA A 55 7.88 10.76 -14.61
C ALA A 55 9.32 10.38 -14.26
N GLU A 56 10.21 10.31 -15.25
CA GLU A 56 11.63 10.02 -15.03
C GLU A 56 12.30 11.09 -14.17
N GLN A 57 12.06 12.36 -14.47
CA GLN A 57 12.56 13.46 -13.65
C GLN A 57 12.05 13.38 -12.22
N PHE A 58 10.74 13.17 -12.03
CA PHE A 58 10.15 13.01 -10.70
C PHE A 58 10.79 11.86 -9.93
N VAL A 59 10.95 10.67 -10.55
CA VAL A 59 11.54 9.49 -9.89
C VAL A 59 13.01 9.74 -9.52
N ASN A 60 13.78 10.36 -10.41
CA ASN A 60 15.18 10.69 -10.14
C ASN A 60 15.29 11.67 -8.96
N ASP A 61 14.50 12.74 -8.96
CA ASP A 61 14.47 13.74 -7.88
C ASP A 61 14.00 13.11 -6.56
N PHE A 62 12.98 12.25 -6.61
CA PHE A 62 12.45 11.52 -5.46
C PHE A 62 13.50 10.64 -4.80
N VAL A 63 14.23 9.87 -5.61
CA VAL A 63 15.29 8.98 -5.14
C VAL A 63 16.47 9.80 -4.60
N ALA A 64 16.92 10.85 -5.34
CA ALA A 64 18.02 11.71 -4.92
C ALA A 64 17.76 12.37 -3.56
N LYS A 65 16.55 12.87 -3.31
CA LYS A 65 16.14 13.47 -2.03
C LYS A 65 16.19 12.51 -0.84
N ARG A 66 16.27 11.20 -1.07
CA ARG A 66 16.27 10.15 -0.04
C ARG A 66 17.58 9.37 0.09
N GLY A 67 18.65 9.84 -0.56
CA GLY A 67 19.98 9.21 -0.48
C GLY A 67 20.37 8.35 -1.68
N GLY A 68 19.64 8.51 -2.80
CA GLY A 68 20.02 7.88 -4.06
C GLY A 68 19.97 6.35 -4.00
N ASP A 69 21.02 5.70 -4.53
CA ASP A 69 21.10 4.24 -4.63
C ASP A 69 21.03 3.53 -3.28
N ALA A 70 21.51 4.16 -2.21
CA ALA A 70 21.44 3.58 -0.86
C ALA A 70 20.00 3.38 -0.41
N PHE A 71 19.14 4.37 -0.65
CA PHE A 71 17.70 4.29 -0.39
C PHE A 71 17.04 3.19 -1.23
N VAL A 72 17.34 3.17 -2.54
CA VAL A 72 16.79 2.14 -3.46
C VAL A 72 17.14 0.73 -2.98
N LYS A 73 18.40 0.52 -2.59
CA LYS A 73 18.90 -0.76 -2.09
C LYS A 73 18.23 -1.15 -0.76
N GLU A 74 18.11 -0.23 0.19
CA GLU A 74 17.42 -0.44 1.47
C GLU A 74 15.98 -0.89 1.26
N VAL A 75 15.22 -0.16 0.44
CA VAL A 75 13.82 -0.47 0.15
C VAL A 75 13.69 -1.82 -0.56
N ALA A 76 14.56 -2.11 -1.52
CA ALA A 76 14.56 -3.39 -2.23
C ALA A 76 14.85 -4.57 -1.29
N GLN A 77 15.78 -4.42 -0.35
CA GLN A 77 16.07 -5.44 0.67
C GLN A 77 14.88 -5.69 1.59
N ASN A 78 14.25 -4.62 2.08
CA ASN A 78 13.08 -4.74 2.95
C ASN A 78 11.88 -5.35 2.20
N ALA A 79 11.68 -4.99 0.93
CA ALA A 79 10.65 -5.58 0.09
C ALA A 79 10.89 -7.07 -0.15
N ALA A 80 12.11 -7.48 -0.45
CA ALA A 80 12.46 -8.88 -0.62
C ALA A 80 12.26 -9.70 0.67
N GLN A 81 12.56 -9.11 1.83
CA GLN A 81 12.27 -9.75 3.11
C GLN A 81 10.76 -9.85 3.36
N ALA A 82 10.00 -8.80 3.07
CA ALA A 82 8.54 -8.83 3.17
C ALA A 82 7.95 -9.91 2.26
N ASP A 83 8.41 -10.03 1.01
CA ASP A 83 7.95 -11.05 0.06
C ASP A 83 8.27 -12.46 0.54
N LYS A 84 9.44 -12.65 1.16
CA LYS A 84 9.84 -13.95 1.70
C LYS A 84 8.99 -14.40 2.89
N TYR A 85 8.61 -13.48 3.79
CA TYR A 85 8.02 -13.85 5.08
C TYR A 85 6.55 -13.45 5.25
N LEU A 86 6.03 -12.53 4.44
CA LEU A 86 4.71 -11.93 4.64
C LEU A 86 3.76 -12.13 3.46
N THR A 87 4.13 -12.94 2.47
CA THR A 87 3.26 -13.31 1.34
C THR A 87 1.99 -14.01 1.84
N ILE A 88 0.84 -13.62 1.27
CA ILE A 88 -0.46 -14.21 1.58
C ILE A 88 -1.08 -14.71 0.26
N GLY A 89 -1.25 -16.01 0.14
CA GLY A 89 -1.79 -16.59 -1.09
C GLY A 89 -0.98 -16.16 -2.32
N LYS A 90 -1.58 -15.40 -3.22
CA LYS A 90 -0.94 -14.87 -4.43
C LYS A 90 -0.41 -13.43 -4.27
N THR A 91 -0.69 -12.78 -3.15
CA THR A 91 -0.26 -11.38 -2.90
C THR A 91 1.16 -11.37 -2.35
N PRO A 92 2.12 -10.75 -3.05
CA PRO A 92 3.47 -10.56 -2.54
C PRO A 92 3.46 -9.87 -1.19
N GLY A 93 4.35 -10.29 -0.30
CA GLY A 93 4.42 -9.74 1.04
C GLY A 93 4.63 -8.23 1.08
N SER A 94 5.43 -7.69 0.15
CA SER A 94 5.66 -6.25 0.01
C SER A 94 4.41 -5.44 -0.29
N LEU A 95 3.36 -6.06 -0.83
CA LEU A 95 2.08 -5.42 -1.15
C LEU A 95 1.01 -5.62 -0.06
N THR A 96 1.33 -6.34 1.01
CA THR A 96 0.45 -6.53 2.17
C THR A 96 0.55 -5.35 3.14
N ALA A 97 -0.44 -5.18 4.04
CA ALA A 97 -0.37 -4.15 5.08
C ALA A 97 0.82 -4.36 6.02
N ARG A 98 1.13 -5.63 6.36
CA ARG A 98 2.31 -5.99 7.16
C ARG A 98 3.62 -5.69 6.43
N GLY A 99 3.67 -5.99 5.13
CA GLY A 99 4.84 -5.70 4.32
C GLY A 99 5.08 -4.21 4.16
N LYS A 100 4.05 -3.42 3.90
CA LYS A 100 4.14 -1.96 3.88
C LYS A 100 4.66 -1.42 5.22
N MET A 101 4.12 -1.93 6.33
CA MET A 101 4.58 -1.56 7.67
C MET A 101 6.07 -1.92 7.89
N MET A 102 6.48 -3.13 7.51
CA MET A 102 7.88 -3.57 7.59
C MET A 102 8.82 -2.70 6.75
N ILE A 103 8.41 -2.32 5.54
CA ILE A 103 9.22 -1.50 4.63
C ILE A 103 9.41 -0.08 5.19
N LEU A 104 8.36 0.51 5.75
CA LEU A 104 8.37 1.88 6.24
C LEU A 104 8.93 2.03 7.66
N LEU A 105 8.60 1.11 8.57
CA LEU A 105 8.95 1.19 10.00
C LEU A 105 10.11 0.26 10.39
N GLY A 106 10.53 -0.60 9.47
CA GLY A 106 11.51 -1.64 9.75
C GLY A 106 10.89 -2.96 10.24
N PRO A 107 11.70 -4.02 10.33
CA PRO A 107 11.24 -5.34 10.73
C PRO A 107 10.81 -5.35 12.20
N ALA A 108 9.65 -5.97 12.48
CA ALA A 108 9.20 -6.26 13.82
C ALA A 108 8.62 -7.68 13.88
N ALA A 109 8.90 -8.38 14.97
CA ALA A 109 8.21 -9.63 15.26
C ALA A 109 6.84 -9.33 15.90
N PRO A 110 5.81 -10.14 15.63
CA PRO A 110 4.55 -10.01 16.33
C PRO A 110 4.75 -10.31 17.82
N THR A 111 4.20 -9.46 18.69
CA THR A 111 4.24 -9.63 20.15
C THR A 111 3.14 -10.57 20.66
N ALA A 112 2.07 -10.75 19.86
CA ALA A 112 1.02 -11.72 20.12
C ALA A 112 0.37 -12.19 18.82
N VAL A 113 -0.13 -13.44 18.83
CA VAL A 113 -0.90 -14.01 17.73
C VAL A 113 -2.17 -14.62 18.32
N THR A 114 -3.33 -14.18 17.88
CA THR A 114 -4.63 -14.65 18.36
C THR A 114 -5.43 -15.26 17.21
N LYS A 115 -5.93 -16.46 17.41
CA LYS A 115 -6.83 -17.13 16.48
C LYS A 115 -8.27 -16.69 16.79
N LYS A 116 -8.95 -16.11 15.81
CA LYS A 116 -10.35 -15.68 15.93
C LYS A 116 -11.23 -16.57 15.07
N LYS A 117 -12.27 -17.13 15.69
CA LYS A 117 -13.32 -17.85 14.97
C LYS A 117 -14.26 -16.83 14.31
N LYS A 118 -14.44 -16.91 12.99
CA LYS A 118 -15.53 -16.23 12.31
C LYS A 118 -16.68 -17.21 12.11
N ALA A 119 -17.89 -16.81 12.49
CA ALA A 119 -19.07 -17.48 12.01
C ALA A 119 -19.10 -17.32 10.49
N GLY A 120 -19.22 -18.43 9.75
CA GLY A 120 -19.41 -18.38 8.32
C GLY A 120 -20.66 -17.53 8.03
N ASP A 121 -20.60 -16.71 6.97
CA ASP A 121 -21.81 -16.07 6.45
C ASP A 121 -22.79 -17.21 6.15
N VAL A 122 -23.87 -17.28 6.91
CA VAL A 122 -24.98 -18.16 6.58
C VAL A 122 -25.53 -17.61 5.26
N GLN A 123 -25.07 -18.20 4.14
CA GLN A 123 -25.69 -17.93 2.85
C GLN A 123 -27.15 -18.39 2.99
N MET A 124 -28.04 -17.43 3.24
CA MET A 124 -29.47 -17.67 3.08
C MET A 124 -29.66 -18.02 1.60
N GLY A 125 -29.70 -19.31 1.30
CA GLY A 125 -29.99 -19.81 -0.05
C GLY A 125 -31.33 -19.23 -0.50
N PRO A 126 -31.53 -18.97 -1.81
CA PRO A 126 -32.80 -18.55 -2.37
C PRO A 126 -33.79 -19.73 -2.30
N GLY A 127 -34.39 -19.96 -1.14
CA GLY A 127 -35.26 -21.10 -0.89
C GLY A 127 -35.79 -21.26 0.53
N MET A 128 -35.41 -20.36 1.42
CA MET A 128 -36.10 -20.36 2.72
C MET A 128 -37.56 -19.91 2.50
N PRO A 129 -38.56 -20.76 2.86
CA PRO A 129 -39.96 -20.40 2.73
C PRO A 129 -40.24 -19.20 3.64
N GLN A 130 -40.70 -18.13 3.02
CA GLN A 130 -41.29 -16.97 3.70
C GLN A 130 -42.64 -17.46 4.24
N GLY A 131 -42.62 -18.23 5.31
CA GLY A 131 -43.83 -18.89 5.83
C GLY A 131 -43.93 -18.72 7.33
N GLY A 132 -45.02 -18.07 7.71
CA GLY A 132 -45.63 -18.24 9.01
C GLY A 132 -45.05 -17.44 10.17
N MET A 133 -45.95 -16.95 11.03
CA MET A 133 -45.66 -16.18 12.25
C MET A 133 -44.88 -16.93 13.34
N ASP A 134 -44.43 -18.16 13.07
CA ASP A 134 -43.54 -18.93 13.94
C ASP A 134 -42.11 -18.80 13.39
N GLY A 135 -41.42 -17.72 13.76
CA GLY A 135 -40.00 -17.50 13.45
C GLY A 135 -39.14 -18.63 14.04
N PRO A 136 -37.99 -18.94 13.44
CA PRO A 136 -37.11 -19.99 13.95
C PRO A 136 -36.75 -19.72 15.39
N THR A 137 -36.84 -20.75 16.22
CA THR A 137 -36.51 -20.65 17.64
C THR A 137 -34.98 -20.47 17.78
N MET A 138 -34.52 -19.92 18.90
CA MET A 138 -33.09 -19.72 19.17
C MET A 138 -32.32 -21.03 19.05
N GLY A 139 -32.94 -22.19 19.24
CA GLY A 139 -32.39 -23.52 19.04
C GLY A 139 -32.17 -23.86 17.56
N ASP A 140 -33.09 -23.41 16.68
CA ASP A 140 -32.98 -23.66 15.24
C ASP A 140 -31.85 -22.82 14.60
N MET A 141 -31.65 -21.59 15.08
CA MET A 141 -30.54 -20.75 14.66
C MET A 141 -29.18 -21.35 15.10
N GLN A 142 -29.11 -21.96 16.28
CA GLN A 142 -27.90 -22.60 16.77
C GLN A 142 -27.56 -23.92 16.04
N SER A 143 -28.59 -24.66 15.64
CA SER A 143 -28.45 -25.86 14.82
C SER A 143 -28.07 -25.55 13.39
N ALA A 144 -28.57 -24.47 12.80
CA ALA A 144 -28.16 -24.00 11.48
C ALA A 144 -26.70 -23.51 11.43
N ALA A 145 -26.22 -22.89 12.52
CA ALA A 145 -24.83 -22.47 12.66
C ALA A 145 -23.83 -23.64 12.77
N ASN A 146 -24.28 -24.82 13.21
CA ASN A 146 -23.48 -26.02 13.40
C ASN A 146 -23.80 -27.15 12.41
N GLY A 147 -24.62 -26.88 11.39
CA GLY A 147 -24.95 -27.84 10.34
C GLY A 147 -23.73 -28.19 9.45
N PRO A 148 -23.74 -29.34 8.75
CA PRO A 148 -22.63 -29.82 7.93
C PRO A 148 -22.29 -28.92 6.72
N GLY A 149 -22.82 -27.72 6.63
CA GLY A 149 -22.51 -26.68 5.64
C GLY A 149 -21.93 -25.39 6.21
N SER A 150 -21.80 -25.25 7.55
CA SER A 150 -21.16 -24.08 8.15
C SER A 150 -19.63 -24.26 8.09
N SER A 151 -18.99 -23.72 7.09
CA SER A 151 -17.55 -23.64 7.05
C SER A 151 -17.04 -22.68 8.12
N GLU A 152 -16.80 -23.21 9.34
CA GLU A 152 -16.08 -22.47 10.36
C GLU A 152 -14.69 -22.17 9.82
N TYR A 153 -14.38 -20.91 9.58
CA TYR A 153 -13.02 -20.52 9.26
C TYR A 153 -12.46 -19.57 10.30
N TYR A 154 -11.17 -19.64 10.44
CA TYR A 154 -10.45 -18.87 11.44
C TYR A 154 -9.64 -17.79 10.76
N THR A 155 -9.66 -16.59 11.33
CA THR A 155 -8.72 -15.54 11.02
C THR A 155 -7.62 -15.48 12.07
N MET A 156 -6.45 -15.03 11.66
CA MET A 156 -5.32 -14.83 12.56
C MET A 156 -5.12 -13.34 12.77
N GLU A 157 -5.13 -12.90 14.03
CA GLU A 157 -4.80 -11.52 14.39
C GLU A 157 -3.38 -11.49 14.95
N TYR A 158 -2.54 -10.69 14.32
CA TYR A 158 -1.15 -10.43 14.72
C TYR A 158 -1.06 -9.07 15.38
N THR A 159 -0.48 -9.00 16.56
CA THR A 159 -0.21 -7.75 17.27
C THR A 159 1.28 -7.42 17.12
N TYR A 160 1.59 -6.25 16.61
CA TYR A 160 2.94 -5.71 16.48
C TYR A 160 3.09 -4.52 17.42
N THR A 161 4.25 -4.44 18.09
CA THR A 161 4.57 -3.31 18.96
C THR A 161 5.91 -2.72 18.55
N TYR A 162 5.92 -1.43 18.24
CA TYR A 162 7.11 -0.65 17.96
C TYR A 162 7.38 0.27 19.15
N PRO A 163 8.58 0.24 19.72
CA PRO A 163 8.96 1.19 20.76
C PRO A 163 9.04 2.61 20.17
N ALA A 164 8.80 3.64 20.98
CA ALA A 164 8.87 5.03 20.54
C ALA A 164 10.21 5.39 19.87
N THR A 165 11.30 4.74 20.31
CA THR A 165 12.65 4.94 19.74
C THR A 165 12.84 4.42 18.32
N ALA A 166 11.96 3.53 17.86
CA ALA A 166 11.98 2.98 16.49
C ALA A 166 11.10 3.80 15.53
N LEU A 167 10.42 4.82 16.02
CA LEU A 167 9.48 5.64 15.26
C LEU A 167 10.01 7.08 15.14
N PRO A 168 9.50 7.88 14.18
CA PRO A 168 9.85 9.29 14.10
C PRO A 168 9.62 10.00 15.43
N ALA A 169 10.55 10.89 15.83
CA ALA A 169 10.53 11.55 17.13
C ALA A 169 9.22 12.34 17.38
N GLU A 170 8.64 12.88 16.32
CA GLU A 170 7.37 13.61 16.38
C GLU A 170 6.17 12.73 16.74
N TYR A 171 6.26 11.40 16.54
CA TYR A 171 5.21 10.49 16.96
C TYR A 171 5.13 10.32 18.48
N GLY A 172 6.27 10.32 19.16
CA GLY A 172 6.44 10.53 20.61
C GLY A 172 5.89 9.42 21.54
N LYS A 173 5.35 8.33 21.02
CA LYS A 173 4.76 7.21 21.80
C LYS A 173 5.05 5.86 21.14
N PRO A 174 5.01 4.74 21.90
CA PRO A 174 5.04 3.42 21.28
C PRO A 174 3.77 3.19 20.44
N LEU A 175 3.91 2.42 19.37
CA LEU A 175 2.81 2.03 18.49
C LEU A 175 2.47 0.56 18.73
N THR A 176 1.19 0.27 18.95
CA THR A 176 0.66 -1.11 18.92
C THR A 176 -0.38 -1.24 17.83
N VAL A 177 -0.12 -2.12 16.88
CA VAL A 177 -0.97 -2.35 15.71
C VAL A 177 -1.44 -3.79 15.69
N LYS A 178 -2.73 -3.99 15.39
CA LYS A 178 -3.33 -5.30 15.19
C LYS A 178 -3.70 -5.48 13.73
N ILE A 179 -3.24 -6.57 13.14
CA ILE A 179 -3.47 -6.91 11.73
C ILE A 179 -4.13 -8.28 11.66
N GLU A 180 -5.29 -8.32 11.03
CA GLU A 180 -6.03 -9.54 10.77
C GLU A 180 -5.67 -10.11 9.40
N ILE A 181 -5.37 -11.41 9.37
CA ILE A 181 -5.18 -12.18 8.15
C ILE A 181 -6.37 -13.12 8.01
N ASP A 182 -7.04 -13.01 6.89
CA ASP A 182 -8.10 -13.91 6.49
C ASP A 182 -7.52 -14.90 5.45
N PRO A 183 -7.35 -16.19 5.82
CA PRO A 183 -6.80 -17.18 4.89
C PRO A 183 -7.65 -17.41 3.63
N GLY A 184 -8.93 -17.08 3.69
CA GLY A 184 -9.85 -17.14 2.55
C GLY A 184 -9.76 -15.94 1.61
N LYS A 185 -8.95 -14.93 1.97
CA LYS A 185 -8.77 -13.72 1.21
C LYS A 185 -7.27 -13.43 1.11
N ASP A 186 -6.76 -13.27 -0.07
CA ASP A 186 -5.34 -13.00 -0.33
C ASP A 186 -4.89 -11.60 0.15
N HIS A 187 -5.37 -11.13 1.32
CA HIS A 187 -4.99 -9.84 1.88
C HIS A 187 -5.09 -9.82 3.41
N ASP A 188 -4.37 -8.90 4.00
CA ASP A 188 -4.44 -8.54 5.41
C ASP A 188 -5.00 -7.12 5.59
N ARG A 189 -5.45 -6.80 6.80
CA ARG A 189 -6.03 -5.49 7.13
C ARG A 189 -5.79 -5.14 8.58
N PHE A 190 -5.80 -3.86 8.89
CA PHE A 190 -5.84 -3.41 10.28
C PHE A 190 -7.17 -3.80 10.92
N SER A 191 -7.11 -4.40 12.11
CA SER A 191 -8.31 -4.90 12.80
C SER A 191 -8.93 -3.86 13.74
N SER A 192 -8.20 -2.79 14.08
CA SER A 192 -8.68 -1.73 14.98
C SER A 192 -9.34 -0.61 14.20
N LEU A 193 -10.49 -0.13 14.68
CA LEU A 193 -11.19 1.02 14.09
C LEU A 193 -10.29 2.27 14.12
N GLY A 194 -10.12 2.90 12.96
CA GLY A 194 -9.30 4.11 12.83
C GLY A 194 -7.79 3.85 12.72
N ALA A 195 -7.32 2.60 12.83
CA ALA A 195 -5.92 2.26 12.67
C ALA A 195 -5.37 2.69 11.30
N ASP A 196 -6.15 2.57 10.22
CA ASP A 196 -5.75 3.03 8.89
C ASP A 196 -5.35 4.50 8.89
N ARG A 197 -6.15 5.37 9.53
CA ARG A 197 -5.85 6.81 9.61
C ARG A 197 -4.62 7.12 10.47
N GLU A 198 -4.42 6.39 11.55
CA GLU A 198 -3.23 6.54 12.39
C GLU A 198 -1.98 6.10 11.64
N MET A 199 -2.05 4.98 10.93
CA MET A 199 -0.97 4.47 10.10
C MET A 199 -0.65 5.41 8.93
N ASP A 200 -1.64 5.99 8.27
CA ASP A 200 -1.41 6.96 7.19
C ASP A 200 -0.68 8.22 7.68
N LYS A 201 -1.01 8.70 8.90
CA LYS A 201 -0.28 9.81 9.52
C LYS A 201 1.17 9.44 9.84
N LEU A 202 1.37 8.24 10.39
CA LEU A 202 2.71 7.75 10.72
C LEU A 202 3.54 7.54 9.46
N TYR A 203 2.98 6.98 8.41
CA TYR A 203 3.66 6.81 7.13
C TYR A 203 4.09 8.15 6.52
N GLU A 204 3.25 9.18 6.62
CA GLU A 204 3.62 10.54 6.22
C GLU A 204 4.81 11.07 7.04
N MET A 205 4.81 10.88 8.37
CA MET A 205 5.94 11.28 9.22
C MET A 205 7.23 10.55 8.84
N VAL A 206 7.16 9.25 8.54
CA VAL A 206 8.31 8.46 8.08
C VAL A 206 8.83 8.97 6.74
N ALA A 207 7.93 9.25 5.80
CA ALA A 207 8.29 9.81 4.49
C ALA A 207 9.00 11.18 4.62
N GLN A 208 8.50 12.04 5.50
CA GLN A 208 9.11 13.33 5.82
C GLN A 208 10.48 13.17 6.49
N ALA A 209 10.60 12.25 7.46
CA ALA A 209 11.87 11.99 8.15
C ALA A 209 12.96 11.50 7.19
N LYS A 210 12.59 10.71 6.18
CA LYS A 210 13.54 10.26 5.13
C LYS A 210 14.06 11.42 4.26
N LEU A 211 13.27 12.47 4.03
CA LEU A 211 13.73 13.68 3.31
C LEU A 211 14.76 14.49 4.10
N VAL A 212 14.59 14.59 5.42
CA VAL A 212 15.49 15.35 6.29
C VAL A 212 16.85 14.66 6.47
N ALA A 213 16.88 13.33 6.42
CA ALA A 213 18.10 12.54 6.59
C ALA A 213 19.15 12.77 5.48
N VAL A 214 18.76 13.37 4.37
CA VAL A 214 19.63 13.67 3.22
C VAL A 214 20.10 15.14 3.21
N LYS A 215 20.32 15.74 4.37
CA LYS A 215 21.00 17.03 4.41
C LYS A 215 22.44 16.80 3.90
N PRO A 216 22.86 17.37 2.74
CA PRO A 216 24.20 17.16 2.26
C PRO A 216 25.18 17.60 3.34
N ALA A 217 26.19 16.76 3.59
CA ALA A 217 27.34 17.21 4.37
C ALA A 217 27.84 18.50 3.71
N THR A 218 27.77 19.60 4.41
CA THR A 218 28.32 20.88 3.97
C THR A 218 29.82 20.66 3.72
N PRO A 219 30.36 21.05 2.55
CA PRO A 219 31.76 20.85 2.21
C PRO A 219 32.71 21.58 3.16
#